data_c09df07df360f502287b8b48b3ceae0c
#
_entry.id   c09df07df360f502287b8b48b3ceae0c
#
_cell.length_a   1.000
_cell.length_b   1.000
_cell.length_c   1.000
_cell.angle_alpha   90.00
_cell.angle_beta   90.00
_cell.angle_gamma   90.00
#
_symmetry.space_group_name_H-M   'P 1'
#
loop_
_entity.id
_entity.type
_entity.pdbx_description
1 polymer ?
#
loop_
_entity_poly.entity_id
_entity_poly.type
_entity_poly.pdbx_seq_one_letter_code
_entity_poly.pdbx_strand_id
1 'polypeptide(L)'
;MGIRIWYQSSVAIGRNPVFKPYEDAIARNAREVVRPDTTVEIRGVDRMSPHFERSRYARYLNGISIVRNAAQAEAEGYDAIAVGCYTDPCLDEVRDSVTIPAVFIMQASMHVACMLGGKFAFVSYSARNLQQMKRLAERDSLVDRLAGAG
;
A
#
# COMPACT_ATOMS: atom_id res chain seq x y z
N MET A 1 -11.28 23.42 -4.10
CA MET A 1 -11.88 22.09 -4.28
C MET A 1 -11.08 21.13 -3.42
N GLY A 2 -11.71 20.42 -2.48
CA GLY A 2 -11.01 19.51 -1.58
C GLY A 2 -10.57 18.25 -2.31
N ILE A 3 -9.46 17.64 -1.88
CA ILE A 3 -8.94 16.38 -2.44
C ILE A 3 -9.55 15.20 -1.69
N ARG A 4 -10.00 14.19 -2.42
CA ARG A 4 -10.54 12.94 -1.87
C ARG A 4 -9.56 11.79 -2.17
N ILE A 5 -9.03 11.16 -1.14
CA ILE A 5 -8.08 10.05 -1.25
C ILE A 5 -8.74 8.76 -0.77
N TRP A 6 -8.71 7.72 -1.60
CA TRP A 6 -9.01 6.36 -1.19
C TRP A 6 -7.76 5.69 -0.63
N TYR A 7 -7.74 5.38 0.67
CA TYR A 7 -6.70 4.56 1.26
C TYR A 7 -7.11 3.09 1.22
N GLN A 8 -6.39 2.28 0.44
CA GLN A 8 -6.64 0.85 0.26
C GLN A 8 -5.74 0.00 1.16
N SER A 9 -6.33 -0.68 2.12
CA SER A 9 -5.64 -1.70 2.91
C SER A 9 -5.75 -3.08 2.26
N SER A 10 -4.73 -3.93 2.48
CA SER A 10 -4.74 -5.34 2.06
C SER A 10 -5.46 -6.28 3.03
N VAL A 11 -5.93 -5.77 4.18
CA VAL A 11 -6.74 -6.53 5.13
C VAL A 11 -8.21 -6.10 5.08
N ALA A 12 -9.11 -6.94 5.59
CA ALA A 12 -10.56 -6.71 5.55
C ALA A 12 -11.02 -5.71 6.63
N ILE A 13 -10.53 -4.47 6.55
CA ILE A 13 -10.95 -3.36 7.41
C ILE A 13 -12.45 -3.13 7.25
N GLY A 14 -13.13 -2.80 8.35
CA GLY A 14 -14.56 -2.57 8.41
C GLY A 14 -15.42 -3.84 8.38
N ARG A 15 -14.82 -5.01 8.11
CA ARG A 15 -15.54 -6.29 8.05
C ARG A 15 -15.17 -7.25 9.19
N ASN A 16 -13.97 -7.11 9.74
CA ASN A 16 -13.50 -7.92 10.86
C ASN A 16 -13.04 -7.00 12.01
N PRO A 17 -13.72 -7.06 13.17
CA PRO A 17 -13.42 -6.20 14.32
C PRO A 17 -11.98 -6.27 14.82
N VAL A 18 -11.27 -7.37 14.55
CA VAL A 18 -9.86 -7.54 14.94
C VAL A 18 -8.96 -6.46 14.32
N PHE A 19 -9.36 -5.87 13.17
CA PHE A 19 -8.60 -4.82 12.50
C PHE A 19 -8.98 -3.39 12.94
N LYS A 20 -9.93 -3.23 13.87
CA LYS A 20 -10.38 -1.90 14.31
C LYS A 20 -9.24 -1.04 14.89
N PRO A 21 -8.34 -1.56 15.75
CA PRO A 21 -7.20 -0.76 16.24
C PRO A 21 -6.26 -0.30 15.11
N TYR A 22 -6.07 -1.13 14.10
CA TYR A 22 -5.26 -0.81 12.93
C TYR A 22 -5.93 0.28 12.07
N GLU A 23 -7.22 0.16 11.81
CA GLU A 23 -8.02 1.19 11.12
C GLU A 23 -7.93 2.54 11.82
N ASP A 24 -8.12 2.55 13.14
CA ASP A 24 -8.07 3.78 13.95
C ASP A 24 -6.67 4.42 13.92
N ALA A 25 -5.61 3.61 13.90
CA ALA A 25 -4.24 4.11 13.77
C ALA A 25 -4.01 4.77 12.40
N ILE A 26 -4.47 4.15 11.30
CA ILE A 26 -4.39 4.75 9.96
C ILE A 26 -5.18 6.05 9.92
N ALA A 27 -6.40 6.06 10.43
CA ALA A 27 -7.25 7.24 10.42
C ALA A 27 -6.63 8.41 11.21
N ARG A 28 -5.99 8.12 12.34
CA ARG A 28 -5.27 9.12 13.13
C ARG A 28 -4.08 9.68 12.35
N ASN A 29 -3.22 8.81 11.83
CA ASN A 29 -2.05 9.22 11.05
C ASN A 29 -2.44 10.03 9.81
N ALA A 30 -3.50 9.61 9.10
CA ALA A 30 -3.99 10.35 7.95
C ALA A 30 -4.38 11.78 8.33
N ARG A 31 -5.15 11.96 9.41
CA ARG A 31 -5.56 13.29 9.90
C ARG A 31 -4.39 14.20 10.29
N GLU A 32 -3.28 13.62 10.77
CA GLU A 32 -2.09 14.37 11.17
C GLU A 32 -1.28 14.90 9.98
N VAL A 33 -1.37 14.28 8.81
CA VAL A 33 -0.50 14.58 7.67
C VAL A 33 -1.19 15.24 6.49
N VAL A 34 -2.51 15.09 6.36
CA VAL A 34 -3.25 15.69 5.25
C VAL A 34 -3.54 17.17 5.47
N ARG A 35 -3.72 17.91 4.39
CA ARG A 35 -4.18 19.30 4.44
C ARG A 35 -5.64 19.36 4.93
N PRO A 36 -6.08 20.51 5.49
CA PRO A 36 -7.44 20.65 6.02
C PRO A 36 -8.55 20.40 4.98
N ASP A 37 -8.28 20.62 3.70
CA ASP A 37 -9.21 20.43 2.60
C ASP A 37 -9.13 19.01 1.96
N THR A 38 -8.34 18.11 2.54
CA THR A 38 -8.16 16.74 2.04
C THR A 38 -8.90 15.74 2.94
N THR A 39 -9.67 14.86 2.32
CA THR A 39 -10.32 13.74 3.01
C THR A 39 -9.67 12.42 2.63
N VAL A 40 -9.49 11.53 3.60
CA VAL A 40 -8.98 10.17 3.38
C VAL A 40 -10.03 9.18 3.85
N GLU A 41 -10.52 8.37 2.93
CA GLU A 41 -11.43 7.28 3.24
C GLU A 41 -10.68 5.95 3.25
N ILE A 42 -10.78 5.21 4.36
CA ILE A 42 -10.04 3.96 4.58
C ILE A 42 -10.94 2.80 4.17
N ARG A 43 -10.45 2.00 3.24
CA ARG A 43 -11.14 0.83 2.72
C ARG A 43 -10.25 -0.41 2.82
N GLY A 44 -10.86 -1.54 3.12
CA GLY A 44 -10.22 -2.85 3.10
C GLY A 44 -10.60 -3.67 1.88
N VAL A 45 -10.00 -4.85 1.76
CA VAL A 45 -10.47 -5.88 0.81
C VAL A 45 -11.76 -6.50 1.35
N ASP A 46 -12.64 -6.94 0.45
CA ASP A 46 -13.90 -7.57 0.83
C ASP A 46 -13.69 -8.89 1.57
N ARG A 47 -12.78 -9.67 1.09
CA ARG A 47 -12.39 -10.95 1.68
C ARG A 47 -10.89 -11.12 1.65
N MET A 48 -10.31 -11.23 2.82
CA MET A 48 -8.88 -11.50 2.96
C MET A 48 -8.62 -12.99 2.68
N SER A 49 -7.71 -13.26 1.75
CA SER A 49 -7.26 -14.64 1.50
C SER A 49 -6.47 -15.15 2.70
N PRO A 50 -6.76 -16.35 3.22
CA PRO A 50 -5.98 -16.94 4.30
C PRO A 50 -4.49 -17.00 3.93
N HIS A 51 -3.63 -16.68 4.90
CA HIS A 51 -2.18 -16.73 4.71
C HIS A 51 -1.62 -15.88 3.54
N PHE A 52 -2.31 -14.80 3.16
CA PHE A 52 -1.87 -13.93 2.06
C PHE A 52 -0.44 -13.41 2.29
N GLU A 53 0.01 -13.26 3.51
CA GLU A 53 1.39 -12.89 3.85
C GLU A 53 2.41 -13.98 3.52
N ARG A 54 2.01 -15.24 3.52
CA ARG A 54 2.88 -16.42 3.37
C ARG A 54 2.88 -17.04 1.99
N SER A 55 1.92 -16.69 1.13
CA SER A 55 1.74 -17.29 -0.18
C SER A 55 1.62 -16.23 -1.27
N ARG A 56 2.43 -16.36 -2.34
CA ARG A 56 2.30 -15.48 -3.52
C ARG A 56 0.93 -15.62 -4.18
N TYR A 57 0.42 -16.85 -4.24
CA TYR A 57 -0.92 -17.13 -4.78
C TYR A 57 -2.01 -16.44 -3.96
N ALA A 58 -1.98 -16.58 -2.62
CA ALA A 58 -2.95 -15.92 -1.76
C ALA A 58 -2.84 -14.38 -1.83
N ARG A 59 -1.63 -13.83 -1.99
CA ARG A 59 -1.46 -12.38 -2.26
C ARG A 59 -2.07 -11.96 -3.59
N TYR A 60 -1.89 -12.76 -4.64
CA TYR A 60 -2.48 -12.50 -5.94
C TYR A 60 -4.02 -12.46 -5.84
N LEU A 61 -4.63 -13.44 -5.18
CA LEU A 61 -6.07 -13.44 -4.95
C LEU A 61 -6.55 -12.21 -4.17
N ASN A 62 -5.78 -11.77 -3.18
CA ASN A 62 -6.05 -10.55 -2.41
C ASN A 62 -5.91 -9.30 -3.29
N GLY A 63 -4.93 -9.30 -4.19
CA GLY A 63 -4.64 -8.22 -5.13
C GLY A 63 -5.79 -7.95 -6.09
N ILE A 64 -6.53 -8.98 -6.53
CA ILE A 64 -7.71 -8.83 -7.37
C ILE A 64 -8.73 -7.85 -6.75
N SER A 65 -8.95 -7.95 -5.43
CA SER A 65 -9.84 -7.02 -4.72
C SER A 65 -9.26 -5.60 -4.71
N ILE A 66 -7.94 -5.44 -4.60
CA ILE A 66 -7.29 -4.13 -4.62
C ILE A 66 -7.46 -3.46 -5.98
N VAL A 67 -7.26 -4.19 -7.08
CA VAL A 67 -7.47 -3.67 -8.45
C VAL A 67 -8.92 -3.24 -8.67
N ARG A 68 -9.89 -4.07 -8.26
CA ARG A 68 -11.32 -3.72 -8.34
C ARG A 68 -11.66 -2.47 -7.54
N ASN A 69 -11.12 -2.37 -6.33
CA ASN A 69 -11.35 -1.22 -5.46
C ASN A 69 -10.71 0.05 -6.03
N ALA A 70 -9.59 -0.07 -6.75
CA ALA A 70 -8.97 1.07 -7.44
C ALA A 70 -9.88 1.61 -8.55
N ALA A 71 -10.41 0.74 -9.40
CA ALA A 71 -11.38 1.12 -10.43
C ALA A 71 -12.67 1.70 -9.82
N GLN A 72 -13.13 1.17 -8.69
CA GLN A 72 -14.26 1.72 -7.96
C GLN A 72 -13.95 3.12 -7.41
N ALA A 73 -12.76 3.34 -6.83
CA ALA A 73 -12.36 4.65 -6.31
C ALA A 73 -12.42 5.72 -7.41
N GLU A 74 -11.89 5.42 -8.60
CA GLU A 74 -11.98 6.34 -9.73
C GLU A 74 -13.42 6.59 -10.17
N ALA A 75 -14.24 5.55 -10.28
CA ALA A 75 -15.65 5.67 -10.65
C ALA A 75 -16.48 6.47 -9.62
N GLU A 76 -16.11 6.43 -8.34
CA GLU A 76 -16.71 7.23 -7.27
C GLU A 76 -16.16 8.66 -7.15
N GLY A 77 -15.25 9.05 -8.05
CA GLY A 77 -14.69 10.40 -8.13
C GLY A 77 -13.67 10.72 -7.03
N TYR A 78 -12.88 9.74 -6.60
CA TYR A 78 -11.69 10.01 -5.80
C TYR A 78 -10.58 10.56 -6.70
N ASP A 79 -9.78 11.46 -6.14
CA ASP A 79 -8.68 12.12 -6.85
C ASP A 79 -7.39 11.31 -6.87
N ALA A 80 -7.23 10.37 -5.93
CA ALA A 80 -6.07 9.49 -5.83
C ALA A 80 -6.38 8.22 -5.01
N ILE A 81 -5.58 7.19 -5.22
CA ILE A 81 -5.57 5.99 -4.39
C ILE A 81 -4.19 5.80 -3.73
N ALA A 82 -4.17 5.48 -2.44
CA ALA A 82 -2.97 5.11 -1.68
C ALA A 82 -3.08 3.67 -1.20
N VAL A 83 -2.20 2.77 -1.66
CA VAL A 83 -2.21 1.37 -1.27
C VAL A 83 -1.25 1.13 -0.11
N GLY A 84 -1.81 0.87 1.08
CA GLY A 84 -1.10 0.73 2.35
C GLY A 84 -0.63 -0.69 2.64
N CYS A 85 0.18 -1.26 1.78
CA CYS A 85 0.77 -2.58 1.99
C CYS A 85 2.23 -2.60 1.51
N TYR A 86 3.17 -2.96 2.39
CA TYR A 86 4.61 -3.01 2.09
C TYR A 86 5.04 -4.11 1.10
N THR A 87 4.12 -4.84 0.53
CA THR A 87 4.41 -5.76 -0.58
C THR A 87 4.01 -5.19 -1.94
N ASP A 88 3.48 -3.97 -1.98
CA ASP A 88 2.98 -3.26 -3.16
C ASP A 88 2.20 -4.21 -4.10
N PRO A 89 1.11 -4.84 -3.61
CA PRO A 89 0.42 -5.86 -4.37
C PRO A 89 -0.29 -5.27 -5.60
N CYS A 90 -0.06 -5.88 -6.76
CA CYS A 90 -0.71 -5.50 -8.02
C CYS A 90 -0.49 -4.03 -8.40
N LEU A 91 0.73 -3.50 -8.17
CA LEU A 91 1.05 -2.10 -8.47
C LEU A 91 0.82 -1.77 -9.94
N ASP A 92 1.34 -2.61 -10.84
CA ASP A 92 1.24 -2.37 -12.27
C ASP A 92 -0.22 -2.53 -12.72
N GLU A 93 -0.91 -3.58 -12.27
CA GLU A 93 -2.31 -3.83 -12.61
C GLU A 93 -3.26 -2.73 -12.11
N VAL A 94 -2.98 -2.16 -10.93
CA VAL A 94 -3.74 -1.00 -10.44
C VAL A 94 -3.52 0.20 -11.34
N ARG A 95 -2.27 0.53 -11.67
CA ARG A 95 -1.93 1.67 -12.52
C ARG A 95 -2.46 1.55 -13.96
N ASP A 96 -2.51 0.32 -14.47
CA ASP A 96 -3.11 0.05 -15.78
C ASP A 96 -4.64 0.16 -15.77
N SER A 97 -5.27 0.06 -14.59
CA SER A 97 -6.73 0.03 -14.44
C SER A 97 -7.36 1.38 -14.15
N VAL A 98 -6.57 2.40 -13.77
CA VAL A 98 -7.05 3.73 -13.40
C VAL A 98 -6.20 4.84 -14.00
N THR A 99 -6.79 6.03 -14.18
CA THR A 99 -6.09 7.25 -14.62
C THR A 99 -5.72 8.18 -13.46
N ILE A 100 -6.36 8.02 -12.31
CA ILE A 100 -6.01 8.77 -11.09
C ILE A 100 -4.67 8.29 -10.52
N PRO A 101 -3.89 9.16 -9.85
CA PRO A 101 -2.64 8.77 -9.21
C PRO A 101 -2.80 7.60 -8.25
N ALA A 102 -1.99 6.54 -8.44
CA ALA A 102 -1.92 5.39 -7.55
C ALA A 102 -0.55 5.32 -6.87
N VAL A 103 -0.53 5.57 -5.56
CA VAL A 103 0.67 5.58 -4.72
C VAL A 103 0.73 4.31 -3.88
N PHE A 104 1.88 3.67 -3.88
CA PHE A 104 2.13 2.44 -3.13
C PHE A 104 3.17 2.69 -2.05
N ILE A 105 2.88 2.23 -0.83
CA ILE A 105 3.64 2.64 0.37
C ILE A 105 5.11 2.20 0.32
N MET A 106 5.41 1.00 -0.20
CA MET A 106 6.79 0.51 -0.26
C MET A 106 7.61 1.31 -1.27
N GLN A 107 7.12 1.44 -2.50
CA GLN A 107 7.77 2.23 -3.53
C GLN A 107 7.98 3.67 -3.07
N ALA A 108 6.93 4.33 -2.56
CA ALA A 108 7.02 5.69 -2.06
C ALA A 108 8.05 5.82 -0.93
N SER A 109 8.06 4.89 0.03
CA SER A 109 9.00 4.90 1.15
C SER A 109 10.44 4.76 0.69
N MET A 110 10.74 3.88 -0.28
CA MET A 110 12.08 3.72 -0.83
C MET A 110 12.57 4.98 -1.53
N HIS A 111 11.74 5.61 -2.35
CA HIS A 111 12.10 6.85 -3.04
C HIS A 111 12.31 8.01 -2.05
N VAL A 112 11.46 8.15 -1.05
CA VAL A 112 11.64 9.16 0.02
C VAL A 112 12.92 8.89 0.80
N ALA A 113 13.21 7.64 1.16
CA ALA A 113 14.44 7.29 1.85
C ALA A 113 15.70 7.65 1.03
N CYS A 114 15.64 7.49 -0.30
CA CYS A 114 16.73 7.91 -1.19
C CYS A 114 16.93 9.44 -1.25
N MET A 115 15.91 10.24 -0.96
CA MET A 115 16.05 11.69 -0.84
C MET A 115 16.63 12.11 0.50
N LEU A 116 16.41 11.33 1.56
CA LEU A 116 16.86 11.62 2.92
C LEU A 116 18.29 11.11 3.21
N GLY A 117 18.76 10.09 2.48
CA GLY A 117 20.06 9.49 2.72
C GLY A 117 20.67 8.80 1.50
N GLY A 118 21.98 8.51 1.59
CA GLY A 118 22.73 7.82 0.54
C GLY A 118 22.27 6.37 0.36
N LYS A 119 21.88 5.70 1.44
CA LYS A 119 21.42 4.31 1.46
C LYS A 119 20.29 4.15 2.47
N PHE A 120 19.48 3.12 2.29
CA PHE A 120 18.43 2.71 3.24
C PHE A 120 18.52 1.21 3.54
N ALA A 121 17.85 0.77 4.59
CA ALA A 121 17.77 -0.64 4.95
C ALA A 121 16.31 -1.03 5.24
N PHE A 122 16.01 -2.33 5.08
CA PHE A 122 14.73 -2.89 5.48
C PHE A 122 14.85 -3.61 6.82
N VAL A 123 13.84 -3.43 7.66
CA VAL A 123 13.62 -4.23 8.87
C VAL A 123 12.26 -4.90 8.76
N SER A 124 12.19 -6.21 8.98
CA SER A 124 10.94 -6.95 8.89
C SER A 124 10.93 -8.13 9.87
N TYR A 125 9.74 -8.53 10.27
CA TYR A 125 9.49 -9.69 11.13
C TYR A 125 9.63 -11.05 10.41
N SER A 126 9.89 -11.06 9.11
CA SER A 126 9.90 -12.28 8.30
C SER A 126 10.94 -12.23 7.19
N ALA A 127 11.81 -13.24 7.12
CA ALA A 127 12.80 -13.40 6.04
C ALA A 127 12.14 -13.44 4.65
N ARG A 128 10.92 -13.99 4.53
CA ARG A 128 10.17 -14.02 3.28
C ARG A 128 9.76 -12.61 2.85
N ASN A 129 9.32 -11.77 3.78
CA ASN A 129 9.00 -10.37 3.47
C ASN A 129 10.25 -9.60 3.05
N LEU A 130 11.39 -9.83 3.70
CA LEU A 130 12.65 -9.22 3.28
C LEU A 130 13.04 -9.60 1.84
N GLN A 131 12.84 -10.86 1.45
CA GLN A 131 13.07 -11.27 0.06
C GLN A 131 12.13 -10.55 -0.92
N GLN A 132 10.87 -10.35 -0.52
CA GLN A 132 9.93 -9.57 -1.33
C GLN A 132 10.35 -8.11 -1.44
N MET A 133 10.73 -7.48 -0.31
CA MET A 133 11.20 -6.09 -0.28
C MET A 133 12.44 -5.89 -1.17
N LYS A 134 13.38 -6.83 -1.15
CA LYS A 134 14.54 -6.81 -2.07
C LYS A 134 14.10 -6.83 -3.54
N ARG A 135 13.15 -7.70 -3.91
CA ARG A 135 12.62 -7.74 -5.29
C ARG A 135 11.93 -6.44 -5.70
N LEU A 136 11.26 -5.76 -4.75
CA LEU A 136 10.67 -4.45 -5.03
C LEU A 136 11.75 -3.38 -5.25
N ALA A 137 12.84 -3.42 -4.49
CA ALA A 137 13.99 -2.55 -4.72
C ALA A 137 14.67 -2.85 -6.08
N GLU A 138 14.72 -4.12 -6.51
CA GLU A 138 15.19 -4.53 -7.85
C GLU A 138 14.28 -3.97 -8.95
N ARG A 139 12.96 -4.15 -8.82
CA ARG A 139 11.96 -3.61 -9.75
C ARG A 139 12.12 -2.10 -9.95
N ASP A 140 12.31 -1.37 -8.85
CA ASP A 140 12.40 0.08 -8.87
C ASP A 140 13.83 0.61 -9.13
N SER A 141 14.78 -0.29 -9.47
CA SER A 141 16.20 0.03 -9.73
C SER A 141 16.90 0.71 -8.54
N LEU A 142 16.54 0.34 -7.32
CA LEU A 142 17.05 0.92 -6.09
C LEU A 142 17.98 -0.03 -5.30
N VAL A 143 18.43 -1.15 -5.90
CA VAL A 143 19.28 -2.14 -5.23
C VAL A 143 20.59 -1.53 -4.74
N ASP A 144 21.22 -0.68 -5.53
CA ASP A 144 22.48 -0.02 -5.17
C ASP A 144 22.34 0.96 -4.00
N ARG A 145 21.11 1.33 -3.69
CA ARG A 145 20.74 2.18 -2.54
C ARG A 145 20.42 1.36 -1.29
N LEU A 146 20.29 0.04 -1.42
CA LEU A 146 20.00 -0.86 -0.30
C LEU A 146 21.28 -1.19 0.46
N ALA A 147 21.37 -0.73 1.72
CA ALA A 147 22.51 -1.00 2.59
C ALA A 147 22.42 -2.39 3.23
N GLY A 148 21.20 -2.89 3.47
CA GLY A 148 20.96 -4.18 4.10
C GLY A 148 19.48 -4.48 4.31
N ALA A 149 19.21 -5.71 4.75
CA ALA A 149 17.89 -6.15 5.16
C ALA A 149 18.02 -7.20 6.26
N GLY A 150 17.44 -6.95 7.44
CA GLY A 150 17.50 -7.79 8.63
C GLY A 150 16.15 -7.96 9.33
#